data_9becf32b6fc31c2180895feb85128620
#
_entry.id   9becf32b6fc31c2180895feb85128620
#
_cell.length_a   1.000
_cell.length_b   1.000
_cell.length_c   1.000
_cell.angle_alpha   90.00
_cell.angle_beta   90.00
_cell.angle_gamma   90.00
#
_symmetry.space_group_name_H-M   'P 1'
#
loop_
_entity.id
_entity.type
_entity.pdbx_description
1 polymer ?
#
loop_
_entity_poly.entity_id
_entity_poly.type
_entity_poly.pdbx_seq_one_letter_code
_entity_poly.pdbx_strand_id
1 'polypeptide(L)'
;MGPETNYAKTADGAHIAYQVVGEGPLDLVFVMGWTSNVEAMWEEPDLARFLSMLASFSRLILFDKRGVGLSDRVSDTDFPTFETRMDDIGAVMDAAGSERAVVFGVSEGGPLSMLFAATHAPRTLGLILFGTSARFAWAPDFPWGSTEKYWRDYLDRMDRSWGTPEFARWVVRTWGAPTRVGDERLVTWLTGYMRRAASPGAAIALLRMNRAIDVRDVLPAIHAPTLVLGRTEDPDFPIEGTRMLAERIPGARLAEFDGSDHFFWVGNQEELLDEAERFVKELGDQEAELDRVLATILFTD
;
A
#
# COMPACT_ATOMS: atom_id res chain seq x y z
N MET A 1 0.45 23.85 5.49
CA MET A 1 -0.23 23.39 4.26
C MET A 1 0.40 22.05 3.90
N GLY A 2 -0.40 21.05 3.54
CA GLY A 2 0.10 19.79 3.02
C GLY A 2 0.77 19.94 1.64
N PRO A 3 1.36 18.88 1.08
CA PRO A 3 1.90 18.88 -0.26
C PRO A 3 0.83 19.23 -1.32
N GLU A 4 1.28 19.72 -2.48
CA GLU A 4 0.38 20.03 -3.59
C GLU A 4 -0.23 18.74 -4.18
N THR A 5 -1.55 18.76 -4.43
CA THR A 5 -2.26 17.67 -5.06
C THR A 5 -2.40 17.92 -6.56
N ASN A 6 -1.95 16.99 -7.36
CA ASN A 6 -2.02 16.97 -8.82
C ASN A 6 -2.91 15.82 -9.30
N TYR A 7 -3.22 15.77 -10.61
CA TYR A 7 -4.05 14.74 -11.19
C TYR A 7 -3.38 14.09 -12.41
N ALA A 8 -3.17 12.77 -12.33
CA ALA A 8 -2.79 11.95 -13.46
C ALA A 8 -4.05 11.57 -14.26
N LYS A 9 -3.96 11.54 -15.59
CA LYS A 9 -5.06 11.09 -16.44
C LYS A 9 -4.73 9.71 -16.99
N THR A 10 -5.58 8.74 -16.71
CA THR A 10 -5.44 7.36 -17.20
C THR A 10 -5.88 7.23 -18.67
N ALA A 11 -5.54 6.10 -19.31
CA ALA A 11 -5.88 5.83 -20.71
C ALA A 11 -7.40 5.79 -20.96
N ASP A 12 -8.18 5.36 -19.97
CA ASP A 12 -9.65 5.35 -20.01
C ASP A 12 -10.29 6.69 -19.58
N GLY A 13 -9.44 7.69 -19.26
CA GLY A 13 -9.84 9.07 -19.00
C GLY A 13 -10.13 9.41 -17.55
N ALA A 14 -9.95 8.49 -16.60
CA ALA A 14 -10.11 8.77 -15.18
C ALA A 14 -8.99 9.68 -14.65
N HIS A 15 -9.30 10.51 -13.66
CA HIS A 15 -8.32 11.36 -12.97
C HIS A 15 -7.94 10.73 -11.62
N ILE A 16 -6.65 10.53 -11.43
CA ILE A 16 -6.05 9.95 -10.23
C ILE A 16 -5.30 11.03 -9.49
N ALA A 17 -5.77 11.37 -8.29
CA ALA A 17 -5.13 12.37 -7.44
C ALA A 17 -3.80 11.83 -6.89
N TYR A 18 -2.73 12.61 -6.99
CA TYR A 18 -1.42 12.24 -6.48
C TYR A 18 -0.65 13.45 -5.92
N GLN A 19 0.34 13.15 -5.10
CA GLN A 19 1.29 14.12 -4.54
C GLN A 19 2.71 13.60 -4.71
N VAL A 20 3.67 14.50 -4.89
CA VAL A 20 5.10 14.20 -4.91
C VAL A 20 5.78 14.95 -3.79
N VAL A 21 6.54 14.26 -2.94
CA VAL A 21 7.16 14.81 -1.74
C VAL A 21 8.60 14.31 -1.63
N GLY A 22 9.53 15.22 -1.31
CA GLY A 22 10.96 14.88 -1.21
C GLY A 22 11.68 14.93 -2.55
N GLU A 23 13.01 14.87 -2.47
CA GLU A 23 13.93 14.99 -3.60
C GLU A 23 15.02 13.89 -3.54
N GLY A 24 14.70 12.74 -2.94
CA GLY A 24 15.64 11.62 -2.83
C GLY A 24 16.00 11.02 -4.19
N PRO A 25 17.07 10.21 -4.23
CA PRO A 25 17.67 9.74 -5.49
C PRO A 25 16.80 8.72 -6.24
N LEU A 26 15.91 8.02 -5.54
CA LEU A 26 15.00 7.05 -6.14
C LEU A 26 13.55 7.46 -5.92
N ASP A 27 12.72 7.19 -6.92
CA ASP A 27 11.28 7.31 -6.80
C ASP A 27 10.74 6.15 -5.95
N LEU A 28 9.81 6.48 -5.04
CA LEU A 28 9.08 5.50 -4.24
C LEU A 28 7.58 5.75 -4.40
N VAL A 29 6.88 4.83 -5.06
CA VAL A 29 5.42 4.88 -5.20
C VAL A 29 4.79 4.15 -4.03
N PHE A 30 4.05 4.89 -3.20
CA PHE A 30 3.38 4.34 -2.02
C PHE A 30 1.93 3.98 -2.35
N VAL A 31 1.63 2.69 -2.35
CA VAL A 31 0.31 2.13 -2.67
C VAL A 31 -0.42 1.84 -1.37
N MET A 32 -1.25 2.81 -0.95
CA MET A 32 -2.02 2.73 0.29
C MET A 32 -3.01 1.56 0.26
N GLY A 33 -3.25 0.97 1.42
CA GLY A 33 -4.28 -0.04 1.62
C GLY A 33 -5.68 0.52 1.51
N TRP A 34 -6.65 -0.34 1.49
CA TRP A 34 -8.11 -0.16 1.48
C TRP A 34 -8.62 1.20 0.94
N THR A 35 -8.74 2.22 1.81
CA THR A 35 -9.16 3.57 1.42
C THR A 35 -8.05 4.59 1.70
N SER A 36 -8.01 5.65 0.89
CA SER A 36 -7.05 6.73 1.06
C SER A 36 -7.67 8.10 0.83
N ASN A 37 -6.99 9.13 1.32
CA ASN A 37 -7.18 10.52 0.94
C ASN A 37 -5.84 11.22 1.15
N VAL A 38 -5.15 11.52 0.05
CA VAL A 38 -3.76 12.02 0.07
C VAL A 38 -3.57 13.32 0.86
N GLU A 39 -4.62 14.15 0.99
CA GLU A 39 -4.55 15.36 1.82
C GLU A 39 -4.78 15.04 3.30
N ALA A 40 -5.78 14.20 3.60
CA ALA A 40 -6.15 13.87 4.96
C ALA A 40 -5.11 13.03 5.71
N MET A 41 -4.23 12.33 5.01
CA MET A 41 -3.11 11.59 5.62
C MET A 41 -2.19 12.51 6.42
N TRP A 42 -1.96 13.74 5.97
CA TRP A 42 -1.07 14.70 6.63
C TRP A 42 -1.64 15.31 7.91
N GLU A 43 -2.91 15.08 8.20
CA GLU A 43 -3.56 15.59 9.42
C GLU A 43 -3.33 14.69 10.65
N GLU A 44 -2.95 13.41 10.47
CA GLU A 44 -2.55 12.54 11.56
C GLU A 44 -1.04 12.64 11.77
N PRO A 45 -0.57 13.12 12.95
CA PRO A 45 0.84 13.42 13.16
C PRO A 45 1.79 12.24 12.99
N ASP A 46 1.40 11.05 13.45
CA ASP A 46 2.25 9.87 13.33
C ASP A 46 2.33 9.38 11.88
N LEU A 47 1.23 9.44 11.12
CA LEU A 47 1.22 9.13 9.70
C LEU A 47 2.00 10.17 8.89
N ALA A 48 1.80 11.47 9.17
CA ALA A 48 2.55 12.54 8.52
C ALA A 48 4.07 12.41 8.78
N ARG A 49 4.46 12.01 10.01
CA ARG A 49 5.85 11.72 10.33
C ARG A 49 6.38 10.54 9.51
N PHE A 50 5.64 9.44 9.43
CA PHE A 50 6.03 8.27 8.63
C PHE A 50 6.25 8.64 7.17
N LEU A 51 5.30 9.34 6.54
CA LEU A 51 5.40 9.80 5.15
C LEU A 51 6.56 10.78 4.95
N SER A 52 6.80 11.68 5.91
CA SER A 52 7.92 12.62 5.86
C SER A 52 9.27 11.91 5.95
N MET A 53 9.35 10.84 6.74
CA MET A 53 10.56 10.00 6.82
C MET A 53 10.81 9.25 5.52
N LEU A 54 9.78 8.66 4.89
CA LEU A 54 9.93 8.07 3.55
C LEU A 54 10.41 9.11 2.53
N ALA A 55 9.86 10.32 2.57
CA ALA A 55 10.25 11.43 1.69
C ALA A 55 11.67 11.97 1.97
N SER A 56 12.27 11.68 3.12
CA SER A 56 13.62 12.13 3.46
C SER A 56 14.71 11.36 2.72
N PHE A 57 14.45 10.12 2.31
CA PHE A 57 15.41 9.27 1.59
C PHE A 57 14.95 8.86 0.19
N SER A 58 13.73 9.25 -0.23
CA SER A 58 13.18 8.98 -1.56
C SER A 58 12.45 10.18 -2.13
N ARG A 59 12.15 10.17 -3.42
CA ARG A 59 11.13 11.02 -4.00
C ARG A 59 9.80 10.26 -3.92
N LEU A 60 9.05 10.54 -2.86
CA LEU A 60 7.82 9.84 -2.50
C LEU A 60 6.65 10.28 -3.37
N ILE A 61 5.99 9.33 -4.01
CA ILE A 61 4.80 9.52 -4.83
C ILE A 61 3.63 8.84 -4.12
N LEU A 62 2.68 9.64 -3.61
CA LEU A 62 1.45 9.20 -2.97
C LEU A 62 0.29 9.36 -3.95
N PHE A 63 -0.69 8.47 -3.93
CA PHE A 63 -1.89 8.64 -4.74
C PHE A 63 -3.13 8.02 -4.09
N ASP A 64 -4.28 8.53 -4.46
CA ASP A 64 -5.57 7.91 -4.16
C ASP A 64 -5.97 7.00 -5.31
N LYS A 65 -6.16 5.72 -5.04
CA LYS A 65 -6.65 4.78 -6.05
C LYS A 65 -8.02 5.23 -6.58
N ARG A 66 -8.35 4.92 -7.82
CA ARG A 66 -9.67 5.27 -8.37
C ARG A 66 -10.82 4.77 -7.47
N GLY A 67 -11.84 5.58 -7.33
CA GLY A 67 -13.00 5.32 -6.47
C GLY A 67 -12.84 5.77 -5.03
N VAL A 68 -11.65 6.21 -4.61
CA VAL A 68 -11.40 6.70 -3.24
C VAL A 68 -10.74 8.09 -3.23
N GLY A 69 -10.75 8.73 -2.07
CA GLY A 69 -10.08 9.99 -1.83
C GLY A 69 -10.53 11.11 -2.77
N LEU A 70 -9.54 11.74 -3.41
CA LEU A 70 -9.72 12.83 -4.35
C LEU A 70 -9.73 12.35 -5.82
N SER A 71 -9.49 11.07 -6.08
CA SER A 71 -9.59 10.49 -7.42
C SER A 71 -11.04 10.36 -7.88
N ASP A 72 -11.24 10.23 -9.20
CA ASP A 72 -12.56 10.08 -9.79
C ASP A 72 -13.35 8.95 -9.14
N ARG A 73 -14.63 9.23 -8.89
CA ARG A 73 -15.56 8.26 -8.33
C ARG A 73 -15.93 7.23 -9.39
N VAL A 74 -16.11 5.99 -8.94
CA VAL A 74 -16.57 4.90 -9.79
C VAL A 74 -17.95 4.46 -9.35
N SER A 75 -18.71 3.86 -10.27
CA SER A 75 -20.03 3.32 -9.97
C SER A 75 -19.90 2.10 -9.06
N ASP A 76 -20.74 2.00 -8.03
CA ASP A 76 -20.78 0.85 -7.13
C ASP A 76 -21.20 -0.45 -7.87
N THR A 77 -21.85 -0.31 -9.04
CA THR A 77 -22.29 -1.44 -9.90
C THR A 77 -21.31 -1.78 -11.01
N ASP A 78 -20.34 -0.93 -11.29
CA ASP A 78 -19.33 -1.10 -12.34
C ASP A 78 -17.94 -0.73 -11.77
N PHE A 79 -17.57 -1.42 -10.71
CA PHE A 79 -16.29 -1.18 -10.06
C PHE A 79 -15.16 -1.72 -10.95
N PRO A 80 -14.09 -0.95 -11.20
CA PRO A 80 -12.99 -1.35 -12.08
C PRO A 80 -12.36 -2.67 -11.66
N THR A 81 -11.89 -3.44 -12.63
CA THR A 81 -11.15 -4.67 -12.35
C THR A 81 -9.87 -4.39 -11.56
N PHE A 82 -9.32 -5.41 -10.95
CA PHE A 82 -8.10 -5.28 -10.17
C PHE A 82 -6.92 -4.85 -11.07
N GLU A 83 -6.88 -5.35 -12.31
CA GLU A 83 -5.89 -4.99 -13.33
C GLU A 83 -6.00 -3.51 -13.73
N THR A 84 -7.22 -3.00 -13.96
CA THR A 84 -7.42 -1.57 -14.27
C THR A 84 -6.92 -0.67 -13.15
N ARG A 85 -7.12 -1.08 -11.90
CA ARG A 85 -6.61 -0.34 -10.73
C ARG A 85 -5.10 -0.45 -10.58
N MET A 86 -4.50 -1.55 -11.00
CA MET A 86 -3.05 -1.70 -11.08
C MET A 86 -2.43 -0.77 -12.13
N ASP A 87 -3.09 -0.59 -13.28
CA ASP A 87 -2.63 0.33 -14.33
C ASP A 87 -2.62 1.80 -13.88
N ASP A 88 -3.40 2.18 -12.84
CA ASP A 88 -3.35 3.51 -12.25
C ASP A 88 -1.98 3.84 -11.66
N ILE A 89 -1.22 2.84 -11.18
CA ILE A 89 0.15 3.02 -10.69
C ILE A 89 1.03 3.55 -11.83
N GLY A 90 0.94 2.93 -13.01
CA GLY A 90 1.68 3.37 -14.20
C GLY A 90 1.32 4.79 -14.64
N ALA A 91 0.03 5.12 -14.66
CA ALA A 91 -0.46 6.45 -15.03
C ALA A 91 0.03 7.55 -14.06
N VAL A 92 0.07 7.25 -12.75
CA VAL A 92 0.62 8.16 -11.74
C VAL A 92 2.12 8.33 -11.90
N MET A 93 2.88 7.25 -12.15
CA MET A 93 4.30 7.31 -12.43
C MET A 93 4.59 8.20 -13.64
N ASP A 94 3.85 8.01 -14.74
CA ASP A 94 4.01 8.81 -15.98
C ASP A 94 3.74 10.31 -15.72
N ALA A 95 2.67 10.63 -15.00
CA ALA A 95 2.32 12.00 -14.65
C ALA A 95 3.34 12.65 -13.70
N ALA A 96 3.94 11.86 -12.80
CA ALA A 96 5.01 12.31 -11.91
C ALA A 96 6.39 12.36 -12.60
N GLY A 97 6.53 11.93 -13.87
CA GLY A 97 7.80 11.85 -14.58
C GLY A 97 8.72 10.76 -14.02
N SER A 98 8.15 9.68 -13.49
CA SER A 98 8.87 8.52 -12.92
C SER A 98 8.98 7.41 -13.96
N GLU A 99 10.17 7.14 -14.44
CA GLU A 99 10.41 6.02 -15.37
C GLU A 99 10.43 4.68 -14.63
N ARG A 100 11.09 4.64 -13.47
CA ARG A 100 11.28 3.46 -12.63
C ARG A 100 11.15 3.84 -11.16
N ALA A 101 10.52 3.00 -10.35
CA ALA A 101 10.32 3.28 -8.93
C ALA A 101 10.45 2.03 -8.06
N VAL A 102 10.75 2.24 -6.79
CA VAL A 102 10.45 1.28 -5.73
C VAL A 102 8.94 1.36 -5.46
N VAL A 103 8.25 0.23 -5.50
CA VAL A 103 6.80 0.18 -5.23
C VAL A 103 6.60 -0.32 -3.80
N PHE A 104 5.98 0.48 -2.95
CA PHE A 104 5.71 0.14 -1.56
C PHE A 104 4.21 -0.08 -1.36
N GLY A 105 3.80 -1.33 -1.26
CA GLY A 105 2.41 -1.73 -1.04
C GLY A 105 2.12 -2.06 0.41
N VAL A 106 1.10 -1.44 0.99
CA VAL A 106 0.62 -1.77 2.34
C VAL A 106 -0.78 -2.35 2.29
N SER A 107 -1.09 -3.35 3.13
CA SER A 107 -2.42 -3.93 3.23
C SER A 107 -2.97 -4.34 1.85
N GLU A 108 -4.16 -3.89 1.46
CA GLU A 108 -4.77 -4.13 0.13
C GLU A 108 -3.97 -3.50 -1.03
N GLY A 109 -3.11 -2.54 -0.77
CA GLY A 109 -2.16 -2.03 -1.76
C GLY A 109 -1.09 -3.04 -2.17
N GLY A 110 -0.80 -4.02 -1.30
CA GLY A 110 0.21 -5.06 -1.57
C GLY A 110 -0.08 -5.91 -2.80
N PRO A 111 -1.27 -6.54 -2.95
CA PRO A 111 -1.63 -7.27 -4.16
C PRO A 111 -1.55 -6.46 -5.46
N LEU A 112 -1.94 -5.17 -5.43
CA LEU A 112 -1.77 -4.28 -6.59
C LEU A 112 -0.29 -4.10 -6.93
N SER A 113 0.54 -3.89 -5.91
CA SER A 113 1.99 -3.75 -6.05
C SER A 113 2.66 -5.03 -6.55
N MET A 114 2.22 -6.19 -6.07
CA MET A 114 2.70 -7.50 -6.55
C MET A 114 2.36 -7.72 -8.03
N LEU A 115 1.11 -7.42 -8.43
CA LEU A 115 0.66 -7.53 -9.81
C LEU A 115 1.44 -6.57 -10.71
N PHE A 116 1.63 -5.31 -10.28
CA PHE A 116 2.42 -4.33 -11.01
C PHE A 116 3.88 -4.79 -11.19
N ALA A 117 4.52 -5.24 -10.13
CA ALA A 117 5.92 -5.71 -10.18
C ALA A 117 6.10 -6.93 -11.10
N ALA A 118 5.11 -7.84 -11.15
CA ALA A 118 5.14 -9.00 -12.04
C ALA A 118 4.92 -8.64 -13.51
N THR A 119 4.07 -7.64 -13.80
CA THR A 119 3.67 -7.28 -15.18
C THR A 119 4.47 -6.11 -15.76
N HIS A 120 5.03 -5.25 -14.91
CA HIS A 120 5.80 -4.05 -15.28
C HIS A 120 7.24 -4.11 -14.73
N ALA A 121 7.90 -5.27 -14.86
CA ALA A 121 9.25 -5.49 -14.34
C ALA A 121 10.27 -4.40 -14.75
N PRO A 122 10.28 -3.86 -16.01
CA PRO A 122 11.20 -2.77 -16.37
C PRO A 122 10.96 -1.46 -15.62
N ARG A 123 9.77 -1.27 -15.01
CA ARG A 123 9.41 -0.08 -14.26
C ARG A 123 9.57 -0.24 -12.75
N THR A 124 9.88 -1.46 -12.28
CA THR A 124 9.97 -1.78 -10.85
C THR A 124 11.43 -1.96 -10.44
N LEU A 125 11.99 -0.99 -9.71
CA LEU A 125 13.35 -1.06 -9.15
C LEU A 125 13.40 -2.03 -7.96
N GLY A 126 12.35 -2.06 -7.16
CA GLY A 126 12.21 -2.92 -6.02
C GLY A 126 10.75 -2.94 -5.52
N LEU A 127 10.44 -3.91 -4.69
CA LEU A 127 9.11 -4.07 -4.11
C LEU A 127 9.22 -4.14 -2.58
N ILE A 128 8.48 -3.30 -1.88
CA ILE A 128 8.32 -3.36 -0.42
C ILE A 128 6.87 -3.70 -0.13
N LEU A 129 6.65 -4.68 0.72
CA LEU A 129 5.31 -5.15 1.12
C LEU A 129 5.20 -5.13 2.64
N PHE A 130 4.18 -4.45 3.18
CA PHE A 130 3.92 -4.44 4.62
C PHE A 130 2.48 -4.84 4.95
N GLY A 131 2.30 -5.73 5.94
CA GLY A 131 1.00 -6.10 6.48
C GLY A 131 0.01 -6.49 5.39
N THR A 132 0.41 -7.39 4.51
CA THR A 132 -0.35 -7.78 3.31
C THR A 132 -0.26 -9.27 3.01
N SER A 133 -1.06 -9.71 2.07
CA SER A 133 -1.05 -11.07 1.57
C SER A 133 -1.49 -11.14 0.11
N ALA A 134 -1.12 -12.20 -0.59
CA ALA A 134 -1.52 -12.42 -1.99
C ALA A 134 -2.97 -12.91 -2.13
N ARG A 135 -3.59 -13.36 -1.05
CA ARG A 135 -4.99 -13.79 -0.99
C ARG A 135 -5.58 -13.35 0.35
N PHE A 136 -6.85 -12.92 0.35
CA PHE A 136 -7.49 -12.44 1.56
C PHE A 136 -8.54 -13.40 2.12
N ALA A 137 -9.28 -14.08 1.26
CA ALA A 137 -10.29 -15.03 1.71
C ALA A 137 -9.68 -16.39 2.06
N TRP A 138 -10.23 -17.00 3.10
CA TRP A 138 -9.90 -18.36 3.50
C TRP A 138 -10.05 -19.37 2.35
N ALA A 139 -9.12 -20.32 2.29
CA ALA A 139 -9.21 -21.50 1.44
C ALA A 139 -8.50 -22.68 2.13
N PRO A 140 -8.75 -23.95 1.72
CA PRO A 140 -8.07 -25.10 2.29
C PRO A 140 -6.53 -25.02 2.19
N ASP A 141 -6.03 -24.40 1.12
CA ASP A 141 -4.60 -24.15 0.85
C ASP A 141 -4.15 -22.75 1.32
N PHE A 142 -5.03 -22.00 2.02
CA PHE A 142 -4.77 -20.70 2.61
C PHE A 142 -5.57 -20.52 3.91
N PRO A 143 -5.24 -21.26 4.98
CA PRO A 143 -6.07 -21.35 6.18
C PRO A 143 -6.06 -20.11 7.07
N TRP A 144 -5.12 -19.20 6.88
CA TRP A 144 -5.01 -17.92 7.60
C TRP A 144 -5.80 -16.78 6.97
N GLY A 145 -6.42 -17.00 5.82
CA GLY A 145 -7.33 -16.03 5.22
C GLY A 145 -8.62 -15.85 6.01
N SER A 146 -9.25 -14.69 5.82
CA SER A 146 -10.49 -14.32 6.52
C SER A 146 -11.66 -15.18 6.08
N THR A 147 -12.43 -15.69 7.06
CA THR A 147 -13.56 -16.59 6.82
C THR A 147 -14.75 -15.88 6.18
N GLU A 148 -15.67 -16.66 5.57
CA GLU A 148 -16.94 -16.15 5.03
C GLU A 148 -17.77 -15.41 6.10
N LYS A 149 -17.75 -15.91 7.33
CA LYS A 149 -18.44 -15.26 8.45
C LYS A 149 -17.84 -13.88 8.75
N TYR A 150 -16.50 -13.78 8.75
CA TYR A 150 -15.80 -12.49 8.97
C TYR A 150 -16.20 -11.46 7.92
N TRP A 151 -16.15 -11.83 6.63
CA TRP A 151 -16.51 -10.94 5.53
C TRP A 151 -17.95 -10.43 5.61
N ARG A 152 -18.89 -11.33 5.91
CA ARG A 152 -20.30 -10.97 6.09
C ARG A 152 -20.50 -10.01 7.25
N ASP A 153 -19.95 -10.33 8.43
CA ASP A 153 -20.11 -9.51 9.64
C ASP A 153 -19.45 -8.13 9.45
N TYR A 154 -18.34 -8.06 8.70
CA TYR A 154 -17.66 -6.80 8.38
C TYR A 154 -18.51 -5.94 7.43
N LEU A 155 -19.00 -6.51 6.33
CA LEU A 155 -19.89 -5.82 5.38
C LEU A 155 -21.16 -5.29 6.08
N ASP A 156 -21.80 -6.10 6.93
CA ASP A 156 -22.97 -5.70 7.71
C ASP A 156 -22.66 -4.54 8.67
N ARG A 157 -21.46 -4.52 9.25
CA ARG A 157 -21.01 -3.43 10.12
C ARG A 157 -20.77 -2.16 9.33
N MET A 158 -20.12 -2.27 8.18
CA MET A 158 -19.88 -1.11 7.31
C MET A 158 -21.19 -0.48 6.86
N ASP A 159 -22.14 -1.28 6.41
CA ASP A 159 -23.45 -0.81 5.95
C ASP A 159 -24.18 0.01 7.04
N ARG A 160 -24.09 -0.44 8.30
CA ARG A 160 -24.74 0.23 9.42
C ARG A 160 -24.00 1.44 9.99
N SER A 161 -22.67 1.47 9.91
CA SER A 161 -21.89 2.41 10.74
C SER A 161 -20.66 3.03 10.08
N TRP A 162 -20.48 2.90 8.75
CA TRP A 162 -19.37 3.53 8.05
C TRP A 162 -19.24 5.02 8.36
N GLY A 163 -18.02 5.48 8.65
CA GLY A 163 -17.73 6.89 8.92
C GLY A 163 -18.32 7.43 10.24
N THR A 164 -18.70 6.55 11.18
CA THR A 164 -19.10 6.94 12.53
C THR A 164 -17.96 6.71 13.53
N PRO A 165 -17.96 7.43 14.69
CA PRO A 165 -16.98 7.17 15.75
C PRO A 165 -17.05 5.73 16.29
N GLU A 166 -18.22 5.09 16.27
CA GLU A 166 -18.39 3.69 16.68
C GLU A 166 -17.58 2.76 15.74
N PHE A 167 -17.71 2.96 14.43
CA PHE A 167 -16.97 2.16 13.45
C PHE A 167 -15.44 2.41 13.57
N ALA A 168 -15.04 3.65 13.71
CA ALA A 168 -13.61 3.99 13.90
C ALA A 168 -13.02 3.36 15.16
N ARG A 169 -13.75 3.40 16.32
CA ARG A 169 -13.32 2.69 17.53
C ARG A 169 -13.23 1.18 17.35
N TRP A 170 -14.15 0.61 16.58
CA TRP A 170 -14.09 -0.82 16.26
C TRP A 170 -12.85 -1.15 15.43
N VAL A 171 -12.53 -0.37 14.39
CA VAL A 171 -11.30 -0.52 13.59
C VAL A 171 -10.07 -0.43 14.47
N VAL A 172 -9.92 0.66 15.24
CA VAL A 172 -8.78 0.85 16.16
C VAL A 172 -8.60 -0.35 17.08
N ARG A 173 -9.68 -0.83 17.69
CA ARG A 173 -9.63 -1.91 18.68
C ARG A 173 -9.34 -3.28 18.08
N THR A 174 -9.88 -3.58 16.88
CA THR A 174 -9.87 -4.94 16.34
C THR A 174 -8.65 -5.26 15.50
N TRP A 175 -8.16 -4.30 14.73
CA TRP A 175 -7.04 -4.56 13.82
C TRP A 175 -6.16 -3.33 13.52
N GLY A 176 -6.73 -2.13 13.44
CA GLY A 176 -5.98 -0.96 12.99
C GLY A 176 -4.84 -0.58 13.93
N ALA A 177 -5.18 -0.35 15.21
CA ALA A 177 -4.23 0.09 16.24
C ALA A 177 -4.64 -0.42 17.63
N PRO A 178 -4.62 -1.75 17.90
CA PRO A 178 -5.01 -2.31 19.20
C PRO A 178 -4.24 -1.73 20.38
N THR A 179 -3.00 -1.30 20.20
CA THR A 179 -2.20 -0.63 21.26
C THR A 179 -2.69 0.78 21.58
N ARG A 180 -3.51 1.39 20.71
CA ARG A 180 -4.05 2.76 20.85
C ARG A 180 -5.54 2.76 21.25
N VAL A 181 -6.04 1.67 21.80
CA VAL A 181 -7.43 1.62 22.32
C VAL A 181 -7.63 2.71 23.37
N GLY A 182 -8.67 3.54 23.17
CA GLY A 182 -8.96 4.71 24.01
C GLY A 182 -8.36 6.02 23.54
N ASP A 183 -7.60 6.04 22.45
CA ASP A 183 -7.13 7.28 21.82
C ASP A 183 -8.27 7.95 21.02
N GLU A 184 -9.02 8.83 21.68
CA GLU A 184 -10.14 9.56 21.07
C GLU A 184 -9.69 10.55 19.98
N ARG A 185 -8.43 11.01 19.99
CA ARG A 185 -7.87 11.83 18.91
C ARG A 185 -7.75 11.01 17.64
N LEU A 186 -7.16 9.80 17.72
CA LEU A 186 -7.08 8.87 16.60
C LEU A 186 -8.46 8.49 16.07
N VAL A 187 -9.41 8.17 16.96
CA VAL A 187 -10.80 7.86 16.58
C VAL A 187 -11.46 9.02 15.85
N THR A 188 -11.25 10.25 16.30
CA THR A 188 -11.84 11.45 15.70
C THR A 188 -11.29 11.68 14.29
N TRP A 189 -9.97 11.62 14.15
CA TRP A 189 -9.31 11.73 12.85
C TRP A 189 -9.76 10.61 11.90
N LEU A 190 -9.71 9.35 12.34
CA LEU A 190 -10.08 8.20 11.51
C LEU A 190 -11.54 8.27 11.04
N THR A 191 -12.45 8.76 11.90
CA THR A 191 -13.84 9.00 11.54
C THR A 191 -13.98 10.00 10.40
N GLY A 192 -13.24 11.11 10.46
CA GLY A 192 -13.20 12.15 9.41
C GLY A 192 -12.52 11.65 8.14
N TYR A 193 -11.40 10.94 8.31
CA TYR A 193 -10.64 10.33 7.23
C TYR A 193 -11.50 9.36 6.40
N MET A 194 -12.17 8.40 7.02
CA MET A 194 -13.04 7.44 6.34
C MET A 194 -14.12 8.11 5.48
N ARG A 195 -14.76 9.18 6.00
CA ARG A 195 -15.79 9.92 5.24
C ARG A 195 -15.24 10.65 4.03
N ARG A 196 -14.02 11.16 4.12
CA ARG A 196 -13.33 11.84 3.01
C ARG A 196 -12.76 10.84 2.01
N ALA A 197 -12.35 9.67 2.49
CA ALA A 197 -11.75 8.63 1.66
C ALA A 197 -12.78 7.92 0.77
N ALA A 198 -13.97 7.57 1.30
CA ALA A 198 -14.98 6.85 0.51
C ALA A 198 -16.40 7.07 1.04
N SER A 199 -17.39 7.03 0.13
CA SER A 199 -18.79 6.84 0.51
C SER A 199 -19.03 5.44 1.07
N PRO A 200 -20.11 5.20 1.85
CA PRO A 200 -20.43 3.85 2.33
C PRO A 200 -20.50 2.81 1.20
N GLY A 201 -21.19 3.14 0.09
CA GLY A 201 -21.31 2.23 -1.06
C GLY A 201 -19.96 1.91 -1.70
N ALA A 202 -19.11 2.92 -1.93
CA ALA A 202 -17.76 2.72 -2.48
C ALA A 202 -16.88 1.88 -1.55
N ALA A 203 -16.92 2.11 -0.24
CA ALA A 203 -16.16 1.32 0.73
C ALA A 203 -16.62 -0.15 0.77
N ILE A 204 -17.93 -0.40 0.67
CA ILE A 204 -18.50 -1.75 0.59
C ILE A 204 -18.11 -2.44 -0.72
N ALA A 205 -18.16 -1.74 -1.86
CA ALA A 205 -17.75 -2.28 -3.15
C ALA A 205 -16.27 -2.67 -3.15
N LEU A 206 -15.40 -1.82 -2.59
CA LEU A 206 -13.98 -2.13 -2.37
C LEU A 206 -13.80 -3.38 -1.52
N LEU A 207 -14.48 -3.48 -0.39
CA LEU A 207 -14.33 -4.65 0.50
C LEU A 207 -14.78 -5.96 -0.19
N ARG A 208 -15.84 -5.89 -1.02
CA ARG A 208 -16.27 -7.04 -1.82
C ARG A 208 -15.22 -7.46 -2.84
N MET A 209 -14.58 -6.49 -3.51
CA MET A 209 -13.48 -6.75 -4.42
C MET A 209 -12.28 -7.35 -3.67
N ASN A 210 -11.90 -6.79 -2.51
CA ASN A 210 -10.78 -7.27 -1.71
C ASN A 210 -10.95 -8.74 -1.31
N ARG A 211 -12.18 -9.15 -0.99
CA ARG A 211 -12.49 -10.57 -0.71
C ARG A 211 -12.13 -11.49 -1.87
N ALA A 212 -12.24 -11.01 -3.11
CA ALA A 212 -11.97 -11.80 -4.32
C ALA A 212 -10.49 -11.82 -4.71
N ILE A 213 -9.63 -11.05 -4.04
CA ILE A 213 -8.20 -10.98 -4.36
C ILE A 213 -7.55 -12.36 -4.16
N ASP A 214 -6.89 -12.82 -5.24
CA ASP A 214 -5.97 -13.95 -5.22
C ASP A 214 -4.93 -13.75 -6.34
N VAL A 215 -3.77 -13.27 -5.97
CA VAL A 215 -2.64 -13.00 -6.89
C VAL A 215 -1.46 -13.96 -6.62
N ARG A 216 -1.71 -15.12 -6.01
CA ARG A 216 -0.66 -16.08 -5.67
C ARG A 216 0.10 -16.60 -6.88
N ASP A 217 -0.55 -16.69 -8.02
CA ASP A 217 0.03 -17.23 -9.25
C ASP A 217 1.05 -16.27 -9.90
N VAL A 218 1.03 -14.99 -9.57
CA VAL A 218 2.00 -14.03 -10.13
C VAL A 218 3.29 -13.92 -9.28
N LEU A 219 3.30 -14.42 -8.04
CA LEU A 219 4.44 -14.28 -7.13
C LEU A 219 5.76 -14.81 -7.72
N PRO A 220 5.80 -16.00 -8.39
CA PRO A 220 7.03 -16.49 -9.00
C PRO A 220 7.55 -15.64 -10.18
N ALA A 221 6.71 -14.76 -10.74
CA ALA A 221 7.08 -13.87 -11.85
C ALA A 221 7.63 -12.51 -11.38
N ILE A 222 7.64 -12.26 -10.07
CA ILE A 222 8.24 -11.04 -9.50
C ILE A 222 9.76 -11.24 -9.47
N HIS A 223 10.47 -10.50 -10.31
CA HIS A 223 11.95 -10.55 -10.40
C HIS A 223 12.63 -9.36 -9.74
N ALA A 224 11.89 -8.30 -9.43
CA ALA A 224 12.41 -7.16 -8.71
C ALA A 224 12.88 -7.58 -7.30
N PRO A 225 14.01 -7.06 -6.80
CA PRO A 225 14.37 -7.23 -5.39
C PRO A 225 13.18 -6.92 -4.50
N THR A 226 12.89 -7.79 -3.54
CA THR A 226 11.66 -7.67 -2.73
C THR A 226 11.99 -7.74 -1.25
N LEU A 227 11.41 -6.80 -0.49
CA LEU A 227 11.42 -6.76 0.97
C LEU A 227 10.00 -6.96 1.49
N VAL A 228 9.80 -8.02 2.27
CA VAL A 228 8.50 -8.33 2.90
C VAL A 228 8.59 -8.04 4.38
N LEU A 229 7.69 -7.22 4.87
CA LEU A 229 7.64 -6.72 6.25
C LEU A 229 6.32 -7.12 6.90
N GLY A 230 6.36 -7.59 8.14
CA GLY A 230 5.14 -7.92 8.87
C GLY A 230 5.30 -7.87 10.37
N ARG A 231 4.21 -7.65 11.07
CA ARG A 231 4.14 -7.78 12.53
C ARG A 231 3.64 -9.15 12.93
N THR A 232 4.27 -9.72 13.95
CA THR A 232 4.02 -11.11 14.37
C THR A 232 2.62 -11.34 14.92
N GLU A 233 1.96 -10.30 15.41
CA GLU A 233 0.62 -10.37 16.01
C GLU A 233 -0.40 -9.51 15.27
N ASP A 234 -0.14 -9.14 13.99
CA ASP A 234 -1.10 -8.39 13.17
C ASP A 234 -2.42 -9.20 13.03
N PRO A 235 -3.56 -8.68 13.56
CA PRO A 235 -4.80 -9.43 13.56
C PRO A 235 -5.54 -9.40 12.21
N ASP A 236 -5.15 -8.50 11.29
CA ASP A 236 -5.76 -8.38 9.96
C ASP A 236 -5.02 -9.24 8.93
N PHE A 237 -3.68 -9.29 9.04
CA PHE A 237 -2.82 -10.09 8.16
C PHE A 237 -1.88 -10.97 9.00
N PRO A 238 -2.31 -12.20 9.34
CA PRO A 238 -1.49 -13.14 10.07
C PRO A 238 -0.11 -13.33 9.43
N ILE A 239 0.92 -13.41 10.26
CA ILE A 239 2.34 -13.46 9.84
C ILE A 239 2.65 -14.62 8.89
N GLU A 240 1.87 -15.69 8.94
CA GLU A 240 1.98 -16.83 8.03
C GLU A 240 1.75 -16.44 6.57
N GLY A 241 0.83 -15.50 6.33
CA GLY A 241 0.61 -14.92 4.99
C GLY A 241 1.82 -14.13 4.51
N THR A 242 2.44 -13.36 5.39
CA THR A 242 3.69 -12.61 5.12
C THR A 242 4.85 -13.55 4.83
N ARG A 243 5.03 -14.60 5.64
CA ARG A 243 6.06 -15.65 5.42
C ARG A 243 5.88 -16.34 4.07
N MET A 244 4.65 -16.67 3.71
CA MET A 244 4.33 -17.29 2.41
C MET A 244 4.72 -16.37 1.23
N LEU A 245 4.57 -15.05 1.34
CA LEU A 245 5.03 -14.12 0.31
C LEU A 245 6.55 -14.22 0.14
N ALA A 246 7.31 -14.16 1.24
CA ALA A 246 8.77 -14.26 1.20
C ALA A 246 9.27 -15.62 0.66
N GLU A 247 8.54 -16.69 0.90
CA GLU A 247 8.86 -18.03 0.38
C GLU A 247 8.59 -18.15 -1.13
N ARG A 248 7.53 -17.48 -1.64
CA ARG A 248 7.07 -17.64 -3.04
C ARG A 248 7.62 -16.60 -4.01
N ILE A 249 8.05 -15.45 -3.52
CA ILE A 249 8.71 -14.44 -4.36
C ILE A 249 10.22 -14.74 -4.42
N PRO A 250 10.78 -15.00 -5.61
CA PRO A 250 12.19 -15.37 -5.74
C PRO A 250 13.12 -14.29 -5.15
N GLY A 251 13.99 -14.70 -4.22
CA GLY A 251 14.98 -13.81 -3.61
C GLY A 251 14.44 -12.77 -2.64
N ALA A 252 13.17 -12.86 -2.25
CA ALA A 252 12.59 -11.95 -1.28
C ALA A 252 13.25 -12.07 0.10
N ARG A 253 13.44 -10.92 0.75
CA ARG A 253 13.89 -10.82 2.13
C ARG A 253 12.69 -10.62 3.04
N LEU A 254 12.71 -11.23 4.22
CA LEU A 254 11.68 -11.11 5.25
C LEU A 254 12.24 -10.38 6.46
N ALA A 255 11.51 -9.38 6.96
CA ALA A 255 11.74 -8.80 8.28
C ALA A 255 10.43 -8.86 9.09
N GLU A 256 10.52 -9.47 10.25
CA GLU A 256 9.40 -9.60 11.20
C GLU A 256 9.64 -8.68 12.39
N PHE A 257 8.58 -8.00 12.82
CA PHE A 257 8.59 -7.10 13.95
C PHE A 257 7.59 -7.56 15.00
N ASP A 258 7.89 -7.34 16.26
CA ASP A 258 6.92 -7.54 17.32
C ASP A 258 5.82 -6.48 17.23
N GLY A 259 4.58 -6.88 17.53
CA GLY A 259 3.46 -5.94 17.60
C GLY A 259 2.18 -6.43 16.94
N SER A 260 1.08 -5.78 17.33
CA SER A 260 -0.29 -6.13 16.94
C SER A 260 -1.02 -5.04 16.14
N ASP A 261 -0.38 -3.89 15.88
CA ASP A 261 -1.02 -2.82 15.13
C ASP A 261 -0.88 -3.06 13.62
N HIS A 262 -1.99 -3.05 12.88
CA HIS A 262 -1.95 -3.11 11.43
C HIS A 262 -1.56 -1.77 10.81
N PHE A 263 -1.91 -0.66 11.44
CA PHE A 263 -1.50 0.66 10.96
C PHE A 263 0.02 0.80 11.04
N PHE A 264 0.67 0.89 9.88
CA PHE A 264 2.13 0.91 9.73
C PHE A 264 2.79 2.09 10.47
N TRP A 265 2.06 3.19 10.71
CA TRP A 265 2.53 4.38 11.40
C TRP A 265 2.32 4.34 12.92
N VAL A 266 1.76 3.25 13.46
CA VAL A 266 1.57 3.05 14.91
C VAL A 266 2.59 2.03 15.42
N GLY A 267 3.00 2.14 16.68
CA GLY A 267 3.97 1.22 17.30
C GLY A 267 5.41 1.46 16.83
N ASN A 268 6.10 0.41 16.45
CA ASN A 268 7.52 0.40 16.06
C ASN A 268 7.79 0.90 14.62
N GLN A 269 7.19 2.02 14.23
CA GLN A 269 7.35 2.59 12.90
C GLN A 269 8.80 2.89 12.51
N GLU A 270 9.67 3.19 13.48
CA GLU A 270 11.07 3.50 13.24
C GLU A 270 11.83 2.28 12.71
N GLU A 271 11.66 1.11 13.31
CA GLU A 271 12.29 -0.13 12.84
C GLU A 271 11.85 -0.49 11.41
N LEU A 272 10.57 -0.27 11.09
CA LEU A 272 10.04 -0.49 9.75
C LEU A 272 10.65 0.49 8.74
N LEU A 273 10.76 1.76 9.11
CA LEU A 273 11.38 2.81 8.28
C LEU A 273 12.86 2.54 8.05
N ASP A 274 13.59 2.11 9.09
CA ASP A 274 15.02 1.78 8.99
C ASP A 274 15.28 0.63 8.00
N GLU A 275 14.42 -0.41 8.01
CA GLU A 275 14.50 -1.51 7.03
C GLU A 275 14.18 -1.03 5.61
N ALA A 276 13.14 -0.20 5.45
CA ALA A 276 12.76 0.35 4.15
C ALA A 276 13.87 1.27 3.60
N GLU A 277 14.44 2.15 4.44
CA GLU A 277 15.54 3.05 4.05
C GLU A 277 16.79 2.27 3.63
N ARG A 278 17.17 1.24 4.41
CA ARG A 278 18.30 0.37 4.07
C ARG A 278 18.11 -0.29 2.73
N PHE A 279 16.91 -0.84 2.49
CA PHE A 279 16.58 -1.49 1.23
C PHE A 279 16.64 -0.51 0.05
N VAL A 280 16.07 0.69 0.16
CA VAL A 280 16.10 1.71 -0.89
C VAL A 280 17.53 2.18 -1.18
N LYS A 281 18.36 2.35 -0.16
CA LYS A 281 19.79 2.71 -0.31
C LYS A 281 20.57 1.62 -1.04
N GLU A 282 20.38 0.36 -0.68
CA GLU A 282 21.02 -0.78 -1.35
C GLU A 282 20.67 -0.83 -2.85
N LEU A 283 19.41 -0.54 -3.20
CA LEU A 283 18.98 -0.45 -4.60
C LEU A 283 19.66 0.72 -5.33
N GLY A 284 19.75 1.88 -4.69
CA GLY A 284 20.43 3.05 -5.24
C GLY A 284 21.91 2.80 -5.52
N ASP A 285 22.59 2.11 -4.61
CA ASP A 285 24.00 1.73 -4.79
C ASP A 285 24.18 0.75 -5.96
N GLN A 286 23.26 -0.21 -6.13
CA GLN A 286 23.27 -1.15 -7.26
C GLN A 286 23.04 -0.45 -8.61
N GLU A 287 22.09 0.47 -8.70
CA GLU A 287 21.84 1.26 -9.92
C GLU A 287 23.06 2.12 -10.27
N ALA A 288 23.65 2.81 -9.30
CA ALA A 288 24.85 3.63 -9.52
C ALA A 288 26.07 2.80 -10.01
N GLU A 289 26.20 1.56 -9.53
CA GLU A 289 27.28 0.67 -10.00
C GLU A 289 27.03 0.19 -11.42
N LEU A 290 25.78 -0.17 -11.78
CA LEU A 290 25.42 -0.54 -13.15
C LEU A 290 25.69 0.58 -14.13
N ASP A 291 25.35 1.83 -13.79
CA ASP A 291 25.61 3.01 -14.62
C ASP A 291 27.11 3.24 -14.83
N ARG A 292 27.94 3.04 -13.81
CA ARG A 292 29.40 3.13 -13.91
C ARG A 292 29.98 2.07 -14.86
N VAL A 293 29.50 0.83 -14.77
CA VAL A 293 29.96 -0.27 -15.63
C VAL A 293 29.56 0.02 -17.07
N LEU A 294 28.34 0.44 -17.34
CA LEU A 294 27.85 0.79 -18.69
C LEU A 294 28.64 1.97 -19.28
N ALA A 295 28.88 3.03 -18.50
CA ALA A 295 29.68 4.16 -18.93
C ALA A 295 31.10 3.72 -19.28
N THR A 296 31.72 2.83 -18.48
CA THR A 296 33.07 2.32 -18.74
C THR A 296 33.15 1.52 -20.06
N ILE A 297 32.15 0.68 -20.33
CA ILE A 297 32.10 -0.13 -21.56
C ILE A 297 31.94 0.77 -22.80
N LEU A 298 31.13 1.82 -22.72
CA LEU A 298 30.86 2.73 -23.86
C LEU A 298 32.05 3.64 -24.22
N PHE A 299 33.00 3.86 -23.30
CA PHE A 299 34.15 4.75 -23.52
C PHE A 299 35.48 4.00 -23.74
N THR A 300 35.51 2.67 -23.79
CA THR A 300 36.71 1.85 -23.98
C THR A 300 36.80 1.23 -25.38
N ASP A 301 35.84 1.43 -26.26
CA ASP A 301 35.89 1.15 -27.71
C ASP A 301 36.23 2.43 -28.49
#